data_3a368bc727b235138d1999c285d793d3
#
_entry.id   3a368bc727b235138d1999c285d793d3
#
_cell.length_a   1.000
_cell.length_b   1.000
_cell.length_c   1.000
_cell.angle_alpha   90.00
_cell.angle_beta   90.00
_cell.angle_gamma   90.00
#
_symmetry.space_group_name_H-M   'P 1'
#
loop_
_entity.id
_entity.type
_entity.pdbx_description
1 polymer ?
#
loop_
_entity_poly.entity_id
_entity_poly.type
_entity_poly.pdbx_seq_one_letter_code
_entity_poly.pdbx_strand_id
1 'polypeptide(L)' 'MSLTESDRAPSFLELESVQRMPVVARITSLSPDTLKRRYPELVVHLSERRVGMKLRHALAIAASRK' A
#
# COMPACT_ATOMS: atom_id res chain seq x y z
N MET A 1 17.65 -10.28 18.54
CA MET A 1 17.28 -10.11 18.36
C MET A 1 16.64 -9.94 17.64
N SER A 2 16.51 -9.99 17.27
CA SER A 2 16.10 -9.68 16.65
C SER A 2 15.07 -9.42 16.44
N LEU A 3 14.73 -9.43 16.45
CA LEU A 3 13.73 -9.09 16.42
C LEU A 3 13.15 -8.37 15.94
N THR A 4 13.04 -8.57 15.63
CA THR A 4 12.62 -7.36 15.79
C THR A 4 12.41 -6.45 14.60
N GLU A 5 12.86 -6.74 13.44
CA GLU A 5 12.61 -6.00 12.25
C GLU A 5 11.13 -5.86 11.97
N SER A 6 10.41 -6.96 12.13
CA SER A 6 9.00 -6.95 11.80
C SER A 6 8.17 -6.17 12.81
N ASP A 7 8.75 -5.89 13.96
CA ASP A 7 8.05 -5.15 14.99
C ASP A 7 8.23 -3.66 14.90
N ARG A 8 9.11 -3.24 14.01
CA ARG A 8 9.40 -1.82 13.90
C ARG A 8 8.46 -1.14 12.92
N ALA A 9 8.23 0.12 13.14
CA ALA A 9 7.48 0.91 12.18
C ALA A 9 8.25 0.96 10.87
N PRO A 10 7.54 1.03 9.73
CA PRO A 10 8.22 1.14 8.45
C PRO A 10 9.12 2.37 8.42
N SER A 11 10.28 2.24 7.78
CA SER A 11 11.17 3.36 7.61
C SER A 11 10.59 4.30 6.56
N PHE A 12 11.19 5.50 6.51
CA PHE A 12 10.78 6.48 5.50
C PHE A 12 10.87 5.88 4.09
N LEU A 13 11.95 5.17 3.81
CA LEU A 13 12.13 4.57 2.49
C LEU A 13 11.06 3.55 2.20
N GLU A 14 10.69 2.76 3.20
CA GLU A 14 9.64 1.78 3.01
C GLU A 14 8.29 2.44 2.75
N LEU A 15 8.02 3.53 3.44
CA LEU A 15 6.76 4.24 3.26
C LEU A 15 6.64 4.82 1.85
N GLU A 16 7.77 5.18 1.25
CA GLU A 16 7.76 5.73 -0.10
C GLU A 16 7.80 4.64 -1.16
N SER A 17 8.03 3.40 -0.79
CA SER A 17 8.08 2.31 -1.77
C SER A 17 6.69 2.06 -2.34
N VAL A 18 6.66 1.64 -3.60
CA VAL A 18 5.39 1.34 -4.27
C VAL A 18 5.13 -0.15 -4.14
N GLN A 19 3.99 -0.48 -3.56
CA GLN A 19 3.57 -1.86 -3.36
C GLN A 19 2.60 -2.26 -4.46
N ARG A 20 2.67 -3.51 -4.88
CA ARG A 20 1.74 -4.01 -5.89
C ARG A 20 0.32 -4.06 -5.34
N MET A 21 -0.64 -3.96 -6.24
CA MET A 21 -2.05 -3.96 -5.83
C MET A 21 -2.44 -5.14 -4.93
N PRO A 22 -2.00 -6.38 -5.21
CA PRO A 22 -2.35 -7.48 -4.30
C PRO A 22 -1.90 -7.22 -2.86
N VAL A 23 -0.72 -6.61 -2.69
CA VAL A 23 -0.21 -6.29 -1.38
C VAL A 23 -1.04 -5.16 -0.75
N VAL A 24 -1.35 -4.14 -1.55
CA VAL A 24 -2.17 -3.03 -1.07
C VAL A 24 -3.55 -3.52 -0.65
N ALA A 25 -4.11 -4.43 -1.43
CA ALA A 25 -5.41 -5.00 -1.10
C ALA A 25 -5.39 -5.70 0.24
N ARG A 26 -4.30 -6.41 0.54
CA ARG A 26 -4.17 -7.08 1.82
C ARG A 26 -4.06 -6.08 2.96
N ILE A 27 -3.26 -5.05 2.75
CA ILE A 27 -3.05 -4.04 3.79
C ILE A 27 -4.34 -3.31 4.11
N THR A 28 -5.09 -2.96 3.09
CA THR A 28 -6.30 -2.15 3.25
C THR A 28 -7.56 -2.98 3.40
N SER A 29 -7.49 -4.26 3.10
CA SER A 29 -8.65 -5.15 3.09
C SER A 29 -9.68 -4.74 2.07
N LEU A 30 -9.25 -4.05 1.04
CA LEU A 30 -10.10 -3.64 -0.07
C LEU A 30 -9.63 -4.34 -1.33
N SER A 31 -10.58 -4.65 -2.22
CA SER A 31 -10.21 -5.28 -3.48
C SER A 31 -9.46 -4.29 -4.36
N PRO A 32 -8.64 -4.79 -5.29
CA PRO A 32 -7.95 -3.89 -6.20
C PRO A 32 -8.90 -3.01 -7.01
N ASP A 33 -10.06 -3.56 -7.40
CA ASP A 33 -11.05 -2.77 -8.13
C ASP A 33 -11.54 -1.60 -7.29
N THR A 34 -11.82 -1.85 -6.03
CA THR A 34 -12.29 -0.80 -5.13
C THR A 34 -11.23 0.26 -4.96
N LEU A 35 -9.98 -0.17 -4.82
CA LEU A 35 -8.88 0.78 -4.65
C LEU A 35 -8.73 1.67 -5.87
N LYS A 36 -8.80 1.09 -7.06
CA LYS A 36 -8.66 1.87 -8.29
C LYS A 36 -9.82 2.82 -8.46
N ARG A 37 -10.99 2.42 -8.02
CA ARG A 37 -12.20 3.22 -8.19
C ARG A 37 -12.24 4.38 -7.21
N ARG A 38 -11.88 4.12 -5.97
CA ARG A 38 -11.97 5.15 -4.93
C ARG A 38 -10.76 6.06 -4.85
N TYR A 39 -9.59 5.52 -5.19
CA TYR A 39 -8.35 6.26 -5.03
C TYR A 39 -7.53 6.27 -6.30
N PRO A 40 -8.14 6.68 -7.42
CA PRO A 40 -7.42 6.65 -8.69
C PRO A 40 -6.17 7.52 -8.69
N GLU A 41 -6.18 8.62 -7.96
CA GLU A 41 -5.02 9.52 -7.96
C GLU A 41 -3.86 8.95 -7.16
N LEU A 42 -4.10 7.95 -6.32
CA LEU A 42 -3.04 7.33 -5.54
C LEU A 42 -2.44 6.12 -6.23
N VAL A 43 -3.08 5.65 -7.29
CA VAL A 43 -2.61 4.50 -8.03
C VAL A 43 -1.43 4.89 -8.88
N VAL A 44 -0.35 4.11 -8.79
CA VAL A 44 0.87 4.35 -9.55
C VAL A 44 1.02 3.24 -10.58
N HIS A 45 1.31 3.62 -11.81
CA HIS A 45 1.52 2.64 -12.86
C HIS A 45 2.97 2.19 -12.85
N LEU A 46 3.18 0.91 -12.52
CA LEU A 46 4.51 0.33 -12.52
C LEU A 46 4.94 -0.10 -13.91
N SER A 47 3.96 -0.51 -14.70
CA SER A 47 4.17 -0.87 -16.10
C SER A 47 2.81 -0.83 -16.76
N GLU A 48 2.76 -1.22 -18.03
CA GLU A 48 1.50 -1.18 -18.76
C GLU A 48 0.39 -1.98 -18.09
N ARG A 49 0.75 -3.07 -17.43
CA ARG A 49 -0.24 -3.97 -16.85
C ARG A 49 -0.16 -4.05 -15.34
N ARG A 50 0.80 -3.36 -14.76
CA ARG A 50 0.99 -3.46 -13.32
C ARG A 50 0.77 -2.11 -12.69
N VAL A 51 0.01 -2.13 -11.63
CA VAL A 51 -0.24 -0.91 -10.88
C VAL A 51 0.02 -1.19 -9.42
N GLY A 52 0.25 -0.14 -8.69
CA GLY A 52 0.52 -0.26 -7.27
C GLY A 52 0.19 1.03 -6.56
N MET A 53 0.62 1.14 -5.32
CA MET A 53 0.36 2.31 -4.51
C MET A 53 1.49 2.42 -3.50
N LYS A 54 1.86 3.64 -3.15
CA LYS A 54 2.88 3.83 -2.12
C LYS A 54 2.41 3.24 -0.81
N LEU A 55 3.34 2.65 -0.08
CA LEU A 55 3.00 2.02 1.19
C LEU A 55 2.35 3.02 2.14
N ARG A 56 2.85 4.25 2.18
CA ARG A 56 2.28 5.27 3.05
C ARG A 56 0.81 5.50 2.76
N HIS A 57 0.43 5.49 1.50
CA HIS A 57 -0.96 5.69 1.13
C HIS A 57 -1.82 4.50 1.52
N ALA A 58 -1.28 3.29 1.33
CA ALA A 58 -2.00 2.09 1.72
C ALA A 58 -2.26 2.08 3.22
N LEU A 59 -1.25 2.45 4.00
CA LEU A 59 -1.40 2.49 5.45
C LEU A 59 -2.39 3.57 5.87
N ALA A 60 -2.38 4.71 5.18
CA ALA A 60 -3.31 5.78 5.50
C ALA A 60 -4.76 5.34 5.23
N ILE A 61 -4.96 4.64 4.12
CA ILE A 61 -6.29 4.13 3.80
C ILE A 61 -6.74 3.13 4.87
N ALA A 62 -5.85 2.24 5.24
CA ALA A 62 -6.17 1.24 6.24
C ALA A 62 -6.50 1.90 7.58
N ALA A 63 -5.76 2.95 7.93
CA ALA A 63 -5.97 3.64 9.20
C ALA A 63 -7.29 4.41 9.20
N SER A 64 -7.72 4.92 8.05
CA SER A 64 -8.93 5.72 8.00
C SER A 64 -10.20 4.88 7.93
N ARG A 65 -10.05 3.60 7.64
CA ARG A 65 -11.18 2.69 7.62
C ARG A 65 -11.56 2.32 9.05
N LYS A 66 -12.82 2.30 9.31
CA LYS A 66 -13.27 1.90 10.63
C LYS A 66 -14.38 0.91 10.58
#